data_a9be65d06e12ba3590ef1b472e4a448a
#
_entry.id   a9be65d06e12ba3590ef1b472e4a448a
#
_cell.length_a   1.000
_cell.length_b   1.000
_cell.length_c   1.000
_cell.angle_alpha   90.00
_cell.angle_beta   90.00
_cell.angle_gamma   90.00
#
_symmetry.space_group_name_H-M   'P 1'
#
loop_
_entity.id
_entity.type
_entity.pdbx_description
1 polymer ?
#
loop_
_entity_poly.entity_id
_entity_poly.type
_entity_poly.pdbx_seq_one_letter_code
_entity_poly.pdbx_strand_id
1 'polypeptide(L)'
;MVHERLDEEPWGDLLDELRAICLDLPESSETINFGNPWFRAGKKPFAIFGVRDGVPGVSFRADPFARELLLDDERYFPTPYMHQHGWLTLRLEEPVAWDEVEEHLLDSYRMQALKRMLRALDG
;
A
#
# COMPACT_ATOMS: atom_id res chain seq x y z
N MET A 1 -7.64 -12.31 20.12
CA MET A 1 -6.90 -13.05 19.08
C MET A 1 -5.57 -12.37 18.82
N VAL A 2 -4.51 -13.12 18.72
CA VAL A 2 -3.17 -12.59 18.42
C VAL A 2 -2.87 -12.89 16.96
N HIS A 3 -2.49 -11.84 16.21
CA HIS A 3 -2.05 -12.01 14.82
C HIS A 3 -0.55 -12.34 14.81
N GLU A 4 -0.19 -13.38 14.12
CA GLU A 4 1.21 -13.69 13.90
C GLU A 4 1.84 -12.65 13.01
N ARG A 5 3.09 -12.30 13.32
CA ARG A 5 3.86 -11.41 12.46
C ARG A 5 4.24 -12.14 11.18
N LEU A 6 4.06 -11.46 10.04
CA LEU A 6 4.49 -11.97 8.74
C LEU A 6 5.97 -12.31 8.75
N ASP A 7 6.31 -13.49 8.21
CA ASP A 7 7.69 -13.82 7.91
C ASP A 7 8.09 -13.04 6.65
N GLU A 8 8.98 -12.07 6.83
CA GLU A 8 9.40 -11.18 5.74
C GLU A 8 10.49 -11.78 4.85
N GLU A 9 11.13 -12.86 5.29
CA GLU A 9 12.29 -13.43 4.58
C GLU A 9 12.00 -13.75 3.11
N PRO A 10 10.89 -14.43 2.75
CA PRO A 10 10.61 -14.72 1.34
C PRO A 10 10.34 -13.49 0.49
N TRP A 11 10.02 -12.36 1.12
CA TRP A 11 9.51 -11.14 0.45
C TRP A 11 10.47 -9.95 0.59
N GLY A 12 11.72 -10.21 0.97
CA GLY A 12 12.68 -9.14 1.26
C GLY A 12 12.86 -8.15 0.11
N ASP A 13 12.98 -8.64 -1.11
CA ASP A 13 13.18 -7.78 -2.28
C ASP A 13 11.95 -6.89 -2.55
N LEU A 14 10.73 -7.45 -2.42
CA LEU A 14 9.50 -6.68 -2.58
C LEU A 14 9.36 -5.61 -1.50
N LEU A 15 9.65 -5.97 -0.26
CA LEU A 15 9.58 -5.04 0.86
C LEU A 15 10.63 -3.94 0.76
N ASP A 16 11.83 -4.26 0.31
CA ASP A 16 12.86 -3.25 0.10
C ASP A 16 12.41 -2.18 -0.91
N GLU A 17 11.79 -2.61 -2.01
CA GLU A 17 11.24 -1.68 -3.01
C GLU A 17 10.09 -0.85 -2.45
N LEU A 18 9.17 -1.48 -1.72
CA LEU A 18 8.05 -0.77 -1.11
C LEU A 18 8.55 0.25 -0.07
N ARG A 19 9.54 -0.12 0.73
CA ARG A 19 10.13 0.79 1.71
C ARG A 19 10.83 1.96 1.02
N ALA A 20 11.52 1.71 -0.09
CA ALA A 20 12.16 2.78 -0.86
C ALA A 20 11.14 3.79 -1.38
N ILE A 21 9.99 3.32 -1.84
CA ILE A 21 8.91 4.20 -2.31
C ILE A 21 8.25 4.93 -1.16
N CYS A 22 7.79 4.20 -0.15
CA CYS A 22 6.93 4.75 0.91
C CYS A 22 7.69 5.62 1.89
N LEU A 23 8.89 5.23 2.30
CA LEU A 23 9.63 5.94 3.34
C LEU A 23 10.37 7.16 2.81
N ASP A 24 10.38 7.37 1.52
CA ASP A 24 10.90 8.59 0.89
C ASP A 24 9.91 9.76 0.97
N LEU A 25 8.66 9.50 1.34
CA LEU A 25 7.60 10.51 1.40
C LEU A 25 7.63 11.27 2.74
N PRO A 26 7.25 12.59 2.74
CA PRO A 26 7.30 13.39 3.96
C PRO A 26 6.48 12.80 5.11
N GLU A 27 7.05 12.80 6.31
CA GLU A 27 6.42 12.31 7.55
C GLU A 27 5.84 10.89 7.44
N SER A 28 6.42 10.08 6.58
CA SER A 28 6.02 8.68 6.46
C SER A 28 6.71 7.82 7.51
N SER A 29 6.06 6.72 7.85
CA SER A 29 6.61 5.74 8.80
C SER A 29 6.08 4.36 8.48
N GLU A 30 6.77 3.35 9.01
CA GLU A 30 6.34 1.97 8.92
C GLU A 30 6.01 1.46 10.32
N THR A 31 4.85 0.81 10.46
CA THR A 31 4.42 0.17 11.71
C THR A 31 4.01 -1.27 11.40
N ILE A 32 3.99 -2.12 12.41
CA ILE A 32 3.45 -3.46 12.27
C ILE A 32 2.08 -3.49 12.90
N ASN A 33 1.05 -3.77 12.08
CA ASN A 33 -0.33 -3.86 12.53
C ASN A 33 -0.93 -5.16 12.01
N PHE A 34 -1.59 -5.90 12.87
CA PHE A 34 -2.15 -7.22 12.53
C PHE A 34 -1.11 -8.16 11.90
N GLY A 35 0.15 -8.01 12.33
CA GLY A 35 1.26 -8.82 11.87
C GLY A 35 1.93 -8.38 10.57
N ASN A 36 1.43 -7.33 9.91
CA ASN A 36 1.90 -6.90 8.60
C ASN A 36 2.51 -5.50 8.61
N PRO A 37 3.44 -5.19 7.67
CA PRO A 37 3.95 -3.84 7.50
C PRO A 37 2.89 -2.87 6.98
N TRP A 38 2.66 -1.81 7.72
CA TRP A 38 1.78 -0.70 7.34
C TRP A 38 2.60 0.56 7.18
N PHE A 39 2.40 1.26 6.08
CA PHE A 39 3.06 2.54 5.82
C PHE A 39 2.06 3.67 6.04
N ARG A 40 2.46 4.65 6.85
CA ARG A 40 1.59 5.75 7.30
C ARG A 40 2.07 7.09 6.78
N ALA A 41 1.10 7.94 6.42
CA ALA A 41 1.30 9.36 6.16
C ALA A 41 0.91 10.09 7.45
N GLY A 42 1.90 10.42 8.27
CA GLY A 42 1.63 10.85 9.64
C GLY A 42 0.94 9.73 10.42
N LYS A 43 -0.35 9.91 10.72
CA LYS A 43 -1.13 8.92 11.50
C LYS A 43 -1.93 7.96 10.63
N LYS A 44 -2.26 8.34 9.41
CA LYS A 44 -3.16 7.55 8.56
C LYS A 44 -2.38 6.59 7.67
N PRO A 45 -2.82 5.32 7.57
CA PRO A 45 -2.17 4.38 6.65
C PRO A 45 -2.45 4.76 5.20
N PHE A 46 -1.47 4.53 4.33
CA PHE A 46 -1.66 4.71 2.89
C PHE A 46 -1.20 3.51 2.08
N ALA A 47 -0.47 2.57 2.67
CA ALA A 47 -0.05 1.34 2.02
C ALA A 47 0.10 0.23 3.06
N ILE A 48 -0.30 -0.99 2.69
CA ILE A 48 -0.21 -2.16 3.56
C ILE A 48 0.32 -3.32 2.73
N PHE A 49 1.41 -3.95 3.20
CA PHE A 49 1.91 -5.17 2.56
C PHE A 49 1.29 -6.39 3.25
N GLY A 50 0.90 -7.37 2.46
CA GLY A 50 0.39 -8.63 2.99
C GLY A 50 0.61 -9.79 2.03
N VAL A 51 0.39 -10.99 2.52
CA VAL A 51 0.46 -12.21 1.72
C VAL A 51 -0.83 -12.99 1.94
N ARG A 52 -1.47 -13.39 0.86
CA ARG A 52 -2.71 -14.17 0.91
C ARG A 52 -2.57 -15.36 -0.01
N ASP A 53 -2.76 -16.56 0.54
CA ASP A 53 -2.64 -17.81 -0.21
C ASP A 53 -1.30 -17.90 -0.96
N GLY A 54 -0.23 -17.43 -0.32
CA GLY A 54 1.11 -17.46 -0.89
C GLY A 54 1.39 -16.36 -1.91
N VAL A 55 0.44 -15.45 -2.17
CA VAL A 55 0.60 -14.37 -3.14
C VAL A 55 0.79 -13.04 -2.39
N PRO A 56 1.92 -12.34 -2.64
CA PRO A 56 2.14 -11.04 -2.02
C PRO A 56 1.29 -9.96 -2.69
N GLY A 57 0.92 -8.96 -1.92
CA GLY A 57 0.15 -7.85 -2.43
C GLY A 57 0.38 -6.58 -1.63
N VAL A 58 0.11 -5.44 -2.25
CA VAL A 58 0.10 -4.16 -1.58
C VAL A 58 -1.30 -3.56 -1.68
N SER A 59 -1.82 -3.11 -0.53
CA SER A 59 -3.13 -2.48 -0.44
C SER A 59 -2.96 -0.98 -0.34
N PHE A 60 -3.85 -0.24 -0.98
CA PHE A 60 -3.82 1.22 -1.02
C PHE A 60 -5.23 1.75 -1.21
N ARG A 61 -5.42 3.02 -0.87
CA ARG A 61 -6.70 3.69 -1.09
C ARG A 61 -6.74 4.28 -2.50
N ALA A 62 -7.84 4.05 -3.22
CA ALA A 62 -8.03 4.56 -4.57
C ALA A 62 -9.28 5.44 -4.64
N ASP A 63 -9.28 6.43 -5.55
CA ASP A 63 -10.49 7.21 -5.75
C ASP A 63 -11.58 6.36 -6.41
N PRO A 64 -12.87 6.74 -6.27
CA PRO A 64 -13.98 5.91 -6.75
C PRO A 64 -13.96 5.60 -8.26
N PHE A 65 -13.52 6.54 -9.09
CA PHE A 65 -13.45 6.31 -10.54
C PHE A 65 -12.35 5.32 -10.91
N ALA A 66 -11.15 5.52 -10.37
CA ALA A 66 -10.03 4.63 -10.60
C ALA A 66 -10.35 3.22 -10.10
N ARG A 67 -11.03 3.12 -8.96
CA ARG A 67 -11.37 1.84 -8.34
C ARG A 67 -12.20 0.95 -9.25
N GLU A 68 -13.23 1.48 -9.90
CA GLU A 68 -14.07 0.70 -10.81
C GLU A 68 -13.27 0.17 -11.99
N LEU A 69 -12.41 1.00 -12.56
CA LEU A 69 -11.56 0.61 -13.69
C LEU A 69 -10.54 -0.43 -13.28
N LEU A 70 -9.91 -0.27 -12.13
CA LEU A 70 -8.89 -1.19 -11.66
C LEU A 70 -9.47 -2.58 -11.34
N LEU A 71 -10.69 -2.64 -10.82
CA LEU A 71 -11.33 -3.91 -10.49
C LEU A 71 -11.67 -4.77 -11.73
N ASP A 72 -11.65 -4.20 -12.92
CA ASP A 72 -11.76 -4.98 -14.16
C ASP A 72 -10.46 -5.72 -14.50
N ASP A 73 -9.36 -5.36 -13.87
CA ASP A 73 -8.06 -5.99 -14.05
C ASP A 73 -7.86 -7.05 -12.95
N GLU A 74 -7.60 -8.29 -13.35
CA GLU A 74 -7.48 -9.44 -12.45
C GLU A 74 -6.36 -9.31 -11.42
N ARG A 75 -5.40 -8.42 -11.64
CA ARG A 75 -4.32 -8.17 -10.68
C ARG A 75 -4.82 -7.46 -9.41
N TYR A 76 -5.98 -6.83 -9.47
CA TYR A 76 -6.56 -6.05 -8.38
C TYR A 76 -7.76 -6.76 -7.78
N PHE A 77 -7.92 -6.62 -6.47
CA PHE A 77 -9.12 -7.11 -5.79
C PHE A 77 -9.46 -6.20 -4.60
N PRO A 78 -10.73 -6.22 -4.14
CA PRO A 78 -11.12 -5.42 -2.98
C PRO A 78 -10.37 -5.88 -1.73
N THR A 79 -9.78 -4.95 -1.00
CA THR A 79 -9.07 -5.28 0.24
C THR A 79 -10.05 -5.81 1.28
N PRO A 80 -9.84 -7.01 1.84
CA PRO A 80 -10.72 -7.54 2.88
C PRO A 80 -10.88 -6.55 4.04
N TYR A 81 -12.11 -6.38 4.51
CA TYR A 81 -12.50 -5.51 5.62
C TYR A 81 -12.30 -4.01 5.39
N MET A 82 -11.62 -3.59 4.32
CA MET A 82 -11.31 -2.18 4.06
C MET A 82 -11.87 -1.65 2.73
N HIS A 83 -12.43 -2.53 1.90
CA HIS A 83 -12.90 -2.12 0.57
C HIS A 83 -14.04 -1.08 0.62
N GLN A 84 -14.87 -1.09 1.67
CA GLN A 84 -15.92 -0.09 1.84
C GLN A 84 -15.38 1.32 2.06
N HIS A 85 -14.10 1.44 2.41
CA HIS A 85 -13.41 2.71 2.56
C HIS A 85 -12.53 3.05 1.34
N GLY A 86 -12.70 2.32 0.24
CA GLY A 86 -12.01 2.59 -1.02
C GLY A 86 -10.66 1.90 -1.18
N TRP A 87 -10.36 0.89 -0.36
CA TRP A 87 -9.08 0.18 -0.43
C TRP A 87 -9.11 -0.96 -1.43
N LEU A 88 -8.07 -1.03 -2.25
CA LEU A 88 -7.82 -2.12 -3.19
C LEU A 88 -6.46 -2.76 -2.90
N THR A 89 -6.32 -4.00 -3.31
CA THR A 89 -5.05 -4.72 -3.25
C THR A 89 -4.59 -5.06 -4.66
N LEU A 90 -3.33 -4.75 -4.95
CA LEU A 90 -2.65 -5.15 -6.18
C LEU A 90 -1.74 -6.33 -5.88
N ARG A 91 -1.90 -7.42 -6.62
CA ARG A 91 -1.01 -8.57 -6.52
C ARG A 91 0.37 -8.21 -7.06
N LEU A 92 1.40 -8.55 -6.30
CA LEU A 92 2.79 -8.27 -6.67
C LEU A 92 3.44 -9.54 -7.24
N GLU A 93 2.96 -9.95 -8.40
CA GLU A 93 3.51 -11.09 -9.13
C GLU A 93 4.56 -10.62 -10.13
N GLU A 94 5.63 -11.38 -10.24
CA GLU A 94 6.72 -11.05 -11.16
C GLU A 94 6.30 -11.22 -12.64
N PRO A 95 6.71 -10.31 -13.52
CA PRO A 95 7.45 -9.08 -13.24
C PRO A 95 6.55 -7.99 -12.66
N VAL A 96 6.99 -7.35 -11.59
CA VAL A 96 6.20 -6.30 -10.93
C VAL A 96 6.33 -4.98 -11.70
N ALA A 97 5.19 -4.35 -12.00
CA ALA A 97 5.16 -3.03 -12.64
C ALA A 97 5.37 -1.94 -11.59
N TRP A 98 6.60 -1.71 -11.17
CA TRP A 98 6.94 -0.80 -10.08
C TRP A 98 6.51 0.65 -10.33
N ASP A 99 6.53 1.12 -11.58
CA ASP A 99 6.05 2.47 -11.90
C ASP A 99 4.56 2.62 -11.58
N GLU A 100 3.78 1.58 -11.88
CA GLU A 100 2.35 1.54 -11.58
C GLU A 100 2.12 1.49 -10.06
N VAL A 101 2.89 0.67 -9.34
CA VAL A 101 2.82 0.58 -7.88
C VAL A 101 3.11 1.93 -7.26
N GLU A 102 4.20 2.58 -7.67
CA GLU A 102 4.60 3.89 -7.14
C GLU A 102 3.50 4.93 -7.36
N GLU A 103 2.89 4.95 -8.54
CA GLU A 103 1.79 5.88 -8.85
C GLU A 103 0.61 5.67 -7.90
N HIS A 104 0.19 4.42 -7.69
CA HIS A 104 -0.90 4.11 -6.77
C HIS A 104 -0.59 4.50 -5.32
N LEU A 105 0.62 4.23 -4.87
CA LEU A 105 1.01 4.53 -3.49
C LEU A 105 1.12 6.04 -3.27
N LEU A 106 1.60 6.78 -4.27
CA LEU A 106 1.66 8.23 -4.19
C LEU A 106 0.25 8.85 -4.14
N ASP A 107 -0.66 8.36 -4.98
CA ASP A 107 -2.06 8.83 -4.97
C ASP A 107 -2.72 8.53 -3.62
N SER A 108 -2.50 7.34 -3.07
CA SER A 108 -3.01 6.96 -1.76
C SER A 108 -2.43 7.85 -0.65
N TYR A 109 -1.13 8.11 -0.70
CA TYR A 109 -0.47 9.04 0.23
C TYR A 109 -1.12 10.42 0.17
N ARG A 110 -1.40 10.95 -1.03
CA ARG A 110 -2.03 12.26 -1.19
C ARG A 110 -3.41 12.32 -0.57
N MET A 111 -4.16 11.21 -0.59
CA MET A 111 -5.48 11.14 0.05
C MET A 111 -5.42 11.15 1.57
N GLN A 112 -4.35 10.60 2.14
CA GLN A 112 -4.22 10.41 3.58
C GLN A 112 -3.39 11.48 4.29
N ALA A 113 -2.52 12.17 3.55
CA ALA A 113 -1.58 13.13 4.11
C ALA A 113 -2.26 14.44 4.54
N LEU A 114 -1.67 15.09 5.54
CA LEU A 114 -2.06 16.44 5.94
C LEU A 114 -1.53 17.47 4.92
N LYS A 115 -2.15 18.64 4.88
CA LYS A 115 -1.77 19.69 3.93
C LYS A 115 -0.29 20.09 4.01
N ARG A 116 0.27 20.14 5.23
CA ARG A 116 1.70 20.48 5.40
C ARG A 116 2.61 19.44 4.74
N MET A 117 2.19 18.16 4.79
CA MET A 117 2.97 17.07 4.15
C MET A 117 2.92 17.19 2.63
N LEU A 118 1.75 17.55 2.08
CA LEU A 118 1.59 17.79 0.65
C LEU A 118 2.43 18.96 0.18
N ARG A 119 2.50 20.02 0.98
CA ARG A 119 3.38 21.16 0.68
C ARG A 119 4.85 20.75 0.69
N ALA A 120 5.24 19.91 1.63
CA ALA A 120 6.62 19.40 1.70
C ALA A 120 6.94 18.50 0.51
N LEU A 121 5.97 17.71 0.05
CA LEU A 121 6.14 16.82 -1.10
C LEU A 121 6.28 17.61 -2.41
N ASP A 122 5.46 18.65 -2.60
CA ASP A 122 5.37 19.37 -3.86
C ASP A 122 6.30 20.59 -3.93
N GLY A 123 6.77 21.02 -2.79
CA GLY A 123 7.53 22.24 -2.68
C GLY A 123 8.96 22.17 -2.43
#